data_f474ae7b5cde555b049f5a9352a0b3bb
#
_entry.id   f474ae7b5cde555b049f5a9352a0b3bb
#
_cell.length_a   1.000
_cell.length_b   1.000
_cell.length_c   1.000
_cell.angle_alpha   90.00
_cell.angle_beta   90.00
_cell.angle_gamma   90.00
#
_symmetry.space_group_name_H-M   'P 1'
#
loop_
_entity.id
_entity.type
_entity.pdbx_description
1 polymer ?
#
loop_
_entity_poly.entity_id
_entity_poly.type
_entity_poly.pdbx_seq_one_letter_code
_entity_poly.pdbx_strand_id
1 'polypeptide(L)'
;MSEWLVLTIAMAAACAVVLTIVVINNRRVPDDDDPSATPDVMEYMTMMIGVIYAIVLGLAIAGVWEARGAAQETVRQEAQALHEISARVQVYPADVRDRIRADVDAYVSYVVDEEWSHMSEHGELGDEGTRLLEQVRRSVTDYQPATDHEGQAYQPLVDQVGVVDDARGARGQSAGATMPGVVWFGLITGALVTVGLIFTLQIRRTGRELLLAGLFSALIAFLLFLIWDFDAPFGRGISATATPFTDLFPNLPG
;
A
#
# COMPACT_ATOMS: atom_id res chain seq x y z
N MET A 1 0.64 -5.95 15.84
CA MET A 1 1.87 -5.46 16.50
C MET A 1 2.05 -4.02 16.07
N SER A 2 2.50 -3.12 16.96
CA SER A 2 2.70 -1.73 16.55
C SER A 2 3.81 -1.68 15.48
N GLU A 3 3.60 -0.91 14.42
CA GLU A 3 4.50 -0.76 13.27
C GLU A 3 5.89 -0.30 13.68
N TRP A 4 5.94 0.60 14.67
CA TRP A 4 7.18 1.03 15.31
C TRP A 4 7.99 -0.14 15.89
N LEU A 5 7.31 -1.17 16.37
CA LEU A 5 7.95 -2.37 16.91
C LEU A 5 8.51 -3.24 15.75
N VAL A 6 7.80 -3.34 14.64
CA VAL A 6 8.30 -4.03 13.43
C VAL A 6 9.51 -3.30 12.86
N LEU A 7 9.46 -1.97 12.76
CA LEU A 7 10.58 -1.14 12.31
C LEU A 7 11.81 -1.31 13.22
N THR A 8 11.63 -1.22 14.54
CA THR A 8 12.75 -1.37 15.49
C THR A 8 13.34 -2.78 15.43
N ILE A 9 12.53 -3.82 15.29
CA ILE A 9 13.00 -5.20 15.11
C ILE A 9 13.78 -5.35 13.79
N ALA A 10 13.26 -4.82 12.68
CA ALA A 10 13.93 -4.87 11.38
C ALA A 10 15.28 -4.16 11.41
N MET A 11 15.34 -2.96 11.98
CA MET A 11 16.61 -2.22 12.16
C MET A 11 17.58 -2.95 13.10
N ALA A 12 17.09 -3.49 14.21
CA ALA A 12 17.92 -4.26 15.13
C ALA A 12 18.45 -5.56 14.50
N ALA A 13 17.61 -6.24 13.70
CA ALA A 13 18.02 -7.44 12.97
C ALA A 13 19.08 -7.10 11.90
N ALA A 14 18.92 -6.01 11.14
CA ALA A 14 19.93 -5.54 10.19
C ALA A 14 21.26 -5.23 10.89
N CYS A 15 21.22 -4.49 12.02
CA CYS A 15 22.42 -4.22 12.82
C CYS A 15 23.06 -5.51 13.39
N ALA A 16 22.26 -6.47 13.84
CA ALA A 16 22.75 -7.76 14.35
C ALA A 16 23.41 -8.59 13.25
N VAL A 17 22.87 -8.63 12.05
CA VAL A 17 23.48 -9.30 10.88
C VAL A 17 24.82 -8.66 10.56
N VAL A 18 24.89 -7.34 10.49
CA VAL A 18 26.11 -6.58 10.27
C VAL A 18 27.18 -6.91 11.34
N LEU A 19 26.80 -6.82 12.61
CA LEU A 19 27.73 -7.14 13.73
C LEU A 19 28.18 -8.59 13.67
N THR A 20 27.31 -9.53 13.33
CA THR A 20 27.64 -10.95 13.19
C THR A 20 28.66 -11.18 12.08
N ILE A 21 28.46 -10.56 10.91
CA ILE A 21 29.40 -10.63 9.78
C ILE A 21 30.77 -10.07 10.20
N VAL A 22 30.78 -8.92 10.86
CA VAL A 22 32.01 -8.29 11.36
C VAL A 22 32.74 -9.20 12.37
N VAL A 23 32.04 -9.77 13.35
CA VAL A 23 32.60 -10.66 14.36
C VAL A 23 33.15 -11.96 13.71
N ILE A 24 32.42 -12.55 12.77
CA ILE A 24 32.84 -13.75 12.06
C ILE A 24 34.09 -13.44 11.21
N ASN A 25 34.10 -12.33 10.48
CA ASN A 25 35.25 -11.91 9.68
C ASN A 25 36.47 -11.60 10.55
N ASN A 26 36.30 -10.94 11.69
CA ASN A 26 37.38 -10.70 12.65
C ASN A 26 38.02 -11.98 13.21
N ARG A 27 37.29 -13.09 13.24
CA ARG A 27 37.80 -14.36 13.74
C ARG A 27 38.51 -15.20 12.67
N ARG A 28 38.31 -14.90 11.38
CA ARG A 28 38.76 -15.73 10.26
C ARG A 28 39.93 -15.16 9.47
N VAL A 29 40.20 -13.86 9.53
CA VAL A 29 41.26 -13.23 8.75
C VAL A 29 42.45 -12.91 9.67
N PRO A 30 43.69 -13.47 9.41
CA PRO A 30 44.90 -13.07 10.08
C PRO A 30 45.27 -11.62 9.73
N ASP A 31 45.99 -10.95 10.65
CA ASP A 31 46.35 -9.51 10.59
C ASP A 31 47.38 -9.14 9.51
N ASP A 32 47.76 -10.08 8.63
CA ASP A 32 48.94 -9.97 7.74
C ASP A 32 48.59 -9.62 6.26
N ASP A 33 47.32 -9.40 5.92
CA ASP A 33 46.94 -8.98 4.55
C ASP A 33 47.11 -7.47 4.36
N ASP A 34 48.03 -7.08 3.47
CA ASP A 34 48.28 -5.71 3.04
C ASP A 34 46.99 -5.12 2.41
N PRO A 35 46.36 -4.09 3.01
CA PRO A 35 45.11 -3.50 2.52
C PRO A 35 45.22 -2.82 1.15
N SER A 36 46.45 -2.65 0.64
CA SER A 36 46.72 -2.06 -0.67
C SER A 36 46.56 -3.03 -1.84
N ALA A 37 46.24 -4.30 -1.57
CA ALA A 37 46.21 -5.37 -2.57
C ALA A 37 44.81 -5.69 -3.12
N THR A 38 43.74 -4.99 -2.71
CA THR A 38 42.43 -5.14 -3.38
C THR A 38 42.51 -4.57 -4.79
N PRO A 39 42.24 -5.36 -5.85
CA PRO A 39 42.29 -4.83 -7.22
C PRO A 39 41.26 -3.71 -7.37
N ASP A 40 41.60 -2.56 -7.96
CA ASP A 40 40.74 -1.43 -8.27
C ASP A 40 39.43 -1.86 -8.95
N VAL A 41 39.48 -2.94 -9.75
CA VAL A 41 38.33 -3.53 -10.43
C VAL A 41 37.25 -4.02 -9.46
N MET A 42 37.60 -4.62 -8.31
CA MET A 42 36.66 -5.11 -7.33
C MET A 42 35.94 -3.94 -6.63
N GLU A 43 36.62 -2.86 -6.36
CA GLU A 43 36.06 -1.64 -5.79
C GLU A 43 35.06 -1.00 -6.75
N TYR A 44 35.41 -0.85 -8.03
CA TYR A 44 34.49 -0.35 -9.06
C TYR A 44 33.27 -1.24 -9.25
N MET A 45 33.43 -2.57 -9.25
CA MET A 45 32.27 -3.50 -9.37
C MET A 45 31.34 -3.38 -8.17
N THR A 46 31.84 -3.25 -6.95
CA THR A 46 31.05 -3.07 -5.74
C THR A 46 30.28 -1.76 -5.80
N MET A 47 30.89 -0.67 -6.24
CA MET A 47 30.23 0.61 -6.43
C MET A 47 29.12 0.51 -7.48
N MET A 48 29.36 -0.14 -8.62
CA MET A 48 28.33 -0.34 -9.66
C MET A 48 27.14 -1.16 -9.16
N ILE A 49 27.37 -2.24 -8.40
CA ILE A 49 26.30 -3.04 -7.80
C ILE A 49 25.47 -2.19 -6.84
N GLY A 50 26.12 -1.38 -6.01
CA GLY A 50 25.44 -0.45 -5.10
C GLY A 50 24.54 0.55 -5.83
N VAL A 51 25.02 1.13 -6.94
CA VAL A 51 24.23 2.07 -7.77
C VAL A 51 23.05 1.37 -8.42
N ILE A 52 23.25 0.18 -9.01
CA ILE A 52 22.16 -0.60 -9.61
C ILE A 52 21.10 -0.93 -8.56
N TYR A 53 21.52 -1.37 -7.38
CA TYR A 53 20.60 -1.69 -6.29
C TYR A 53 19.84 -0.45 -5.80
N ALA A 54 20.49 0.70 -5.69
CA ALA A 54 19.83 1.97 -5.31
C ALA A 54 18.77 2.38 -6.33
N ILE A 55 19.02 2.19 -7.64
CA ILE A 55 18.03 2.45 -8.68
C ILE A 55 16.82 1.51 -8.54
N VAL A 56 17.07 0.21 -8.34
CA VAL A 56 16.00 -0.78 -8.15
C VAL A 56 15.16 -0.46 -6.92
N LEU A 57 15.78 -0.10 -5.80
CA LEU A 57 15.09 0.36 -4.59
C LEU A 57 14.25 1.60 -4.86
N GLY A 58 14.80 2.59 -5.55
CA GLY A 58 14.07 3.82 -5.90
C GLY A 58 12.84 3.55 -6.77
N LEU A 59 12.96 2.66 -7.76
CA LEU A 59 11.84 2.23 -8.60
C LEU A 59 10.78 1.45 -7.81
N ALA A 60 11.19 0.58 -6.89
CA ALA A 60 10.28 -0.16 -6.04
C ALA A 60 9.47 0.78 -5.12
N ILE A 61 10.14 1.76 -4.48
CA ILE A 61 9.46 2.77 -3.65
C ILE A 61 8.47 3.59 -4.49
N ALA A 62 8.88 4.04 -5.67
CA ALA A 62 7.99 4.81 -6.56
C ALA A 62 6.76 3.99 -6.96
N GLY A 63 6.93 2.71 -7.29
CA GLY A 63 5.82 1.82 -7.66
C GLY A 63 4.82 1.60 -6.53
N VAL A 64 5.28 1.32 -5.29
CA VAL A 64 4.35 1.13 -4.16
C VAL A 64 3.69 2.45 -3.73
N TRP A 65 4.38 3.59 -3.88
CA TRP A 65 3.81 4.91 -3.63
C TRP A 65 2.69 5.24 -4.62
N GLU A 66 2.91 4.96 -5.91
CA GLU A 66 1.91 5.14 -6.97
C GLU A 66 0.69 4.24 -6.74
N ALA A 67 0.90 2.95 -6.45
CA ALA A 67 -0.16 2.00 -6.14
C ALA A 67 -1.01 2.46 -4.96
N ARG A 68 -0.37 2.99 -3.92
CA ARG A 68 -1.05 3.57 -2.76
C ARG A 68 -1.88 4.80 -3.13
N GLY A 69 -1.33 5.71 -3.94
CA GLY A 69 -2.05 6.89 -4.43
C GLY A 69 -3.29 6.49 -5.24
N ALA A 70 -3.16 5.49 -6.11
CA ALA A 70 -4.26 4.93 -6.88
C ALA A 70 -5.34 4.32 -5.98
N ALA A 71 -4.97 3.56 -4.94
CA ALA A 71 -5.90 3.00 -3.97
C ALA A 71 -6.71 4.08 -3.22
N GLN A 72 -6.05 5.18 -2.81
CA GLN A 72 -6.74 6.30 -2.17
C GLN A 72 -7.70 7.02 -3.13
N GLU A 73 -7.32 7.17 -4.39
CA GLU A 73 -8.18 7.78 -5.41
C GLU A 73 -9.41 6.92 -5.68
N THR A 74 -9.25 5.59 -5.72
CA THR A 74 -10.35 4.64 -5.87
C THR A 74 -11.40 4.78 -4.76
N VAL A 75 -10.96 4.89 -3.49
CA VAL A 75 -11.87 5.12 -2.35
C VAL A 75 -12.63 6.44 -2.50
N ARG A 76 -11.95 7.49 -2.95
CA ARG A 76 -12.56 8.80 -3.17
C ARG A 76 -13.61 8.74 -4.28
N GLN A 77 -13.31 8.06 -5.39
CA GLN A 77 -14.23 7.89 -6.52
C GLN A 77 -15.48 7.10 -6.10
N GLU A 78 -15.33 6.02 -5.34
CA GLU A 78 -16.44 5.23 -4.81
C GLU A 78 -17.37 6.08 -3.93
N ALA A 79 -16.81 6.81 -2.97
CA ALA A 79 -17.56 7.69 -2.07
C ALA A 79 -18.27 8.84 -2.83
N GLN A 80 -17.59 9.46 -3.79
CA GLN A 80 -18.16 10.54 -4.61
C GLN A 80 -19.30 10.04 -5.50
N ALA A 81 -19.16 8.87 -6.11
CA ALA A 81 -20.21 8.30 -6.96
C ALA A 81 -21.47 7.97 -6.15
N LEU A 82 -21.34 7.42 -4.95
CA LEU A 82 -22.45 7.19 -4.03
C LEU A 82 -23.13 8.49 -3.57
N HIS A 83 -22.33 9.51 -3.26
CA HIS A 83 -22.86 10.84 -2.91
C HIS A 83 -23.63 11.45 -4.08
N GLU A 84 -23.11 11.31 -5.30
CA GLU A 84 -23.76 11.82 -6.51
C GLU A 84 -25.09 11.07 -6.79
N ILE A 85 -25.17 9.75 -6.55
CA ILE A 85 -26.43 9.00 -6.59
C ILE A 85 -27.43 9.63 -5.61
N SER A 86 -27.05 9.81 -4.34
CA SER A 86 -27.89 10.38 -3.29
C SER A 86 -28.37 11.82 -3.59
N ALA A 87 -27.55 12.60 -4.30
CA ALA A 87 -27.88 13.94 -4.74
C ALA A 87 -28.84 13.94 -5.93
N ARG A 88 -28.60 13.11 -6.94
CA ARG A 88 -29.39 13.09 -8.19
C ARG A 88 -30.79 12.51 -8.03
N VAL A 89 -30.99 11.58 -7.11
CA VAL A 89 -32.32 10.99 -6.83
C VAL A 89 -33.33 12.00 -6.29
N GLN A 90 -32.94 13.23 -6.03
CA GLN A 90 -33.85 14.33 -5.62
C GLN A 90 -35.00 14.57 -6.60
N VAL A 91 -34.84 14.28 -7.89
CA VAL A 91 -35.85 14.46 -8.92
C VAL A 91 -36.95 13.39 -8.88
N TYR A 92 -36.71 12.29 -8.17
CA TYR A 92 -37.63 11.15 -8.10
C TYR A 92 -38.72 11.36 -7.01
N PRO A 93 -39.86 10.66 -7.09
CA PRO A 93 -40.87 10.64 -6.03
C PRO A 93 -40.25 10.27 -4.68
N ALA A 94 -40.84 10.77 -3.59
CA ALA A 94 -40.30 10.69 -2.25
C ALA A 94 -39.99 9.24 -1.81
N ASP A 95 -40.91 8.31 -2.13
CA ASP A 95 -40.80 6.90 -1.78
C ASP A 95 -39.61 6.19 -2.51
N VAL A 96 -39.38 6.53 -3.77
CA VAL A 96 -38.26 6.01 -4.58
C VAL A 96 -36.94 6.62 -4.11
N ARG A 97 -36.92 7.95 -3.97
CA ARG A 97 -35.76 8.69 -3.49
C ARG A 97 -35.26 8.18 -2.13
N ASP A 98 -36.21 8.06 -1.18
CA ASP A 98 -35.92 7.71 0.20
C ASP A 98 -35.42 6.24 0.30
N ARG A 99 -35.95 5.36 -0.55
CA ARG A 99 -35.46 3.97 -0.68
C ARG A 99 -34.04 3.92 -1.22
N ILE A 100 -33.74 4.59 -2.34
CA ILE A 100 -32.40 4.57 -2.93
C ILE A 100 -31.37 5.14 -1.94
N ARG A 101 -31.71 6.21 -1.23
CA ARG A 101 -30.83 6.78 -0.19
C ARG A 101 -30.61 5.81 0.95
N ALA A 102 -31.66 5.16 1.44
CA ALA A 102 -31.51 4.17 2.50
C ALA A 102 -30.60 3.00 2.09
N ASP A 103 -30.68 2.55 0.82
CA ASP A 103 -29.79 1.51 0.30
C ASP A 103 -28.33 1.99 0.19
N VAL A 104 -28.11 3.24 -0.25
CA VAL A 104 -26.76 3.86 -0.27
C VAL A 104 -26.22 4.00 1.15
N ASP A 105 -27.02 4.50 2.09
CA ASP A 105 -26.61 4.69 3.48
C ASP A 105 -26.26 3.34 4.14
N ALA A 106 -27.03 2.29 3.88
CA ALA A 106 -26.74 0.93 4.37
C ALA A 106 -25.42 0.39 3.80
N TYR A 107 -25.17 0.61 2.52
CA TYR A 107 -23.89 0.24 1.90
C TYR A 107 -22.71 0.98 2.52
N VAL A 108 -22.81 2.31 2.66
CA VAL A 108 -21.73 3.14 3.22
C VAL A 108 -21.45 2.77 4.68
N SER A 109 -22.48 2.60 5.51
CA SER A 109 -22.32 2.16 6.90
C SER A 109 -21.57 0.84 6.97
N TYR A 110 -21.98 -0.16 6.17
CA TYR A 110 -21.29 -1.45 6.14
C TYR A 110 -19.82 -1.31 5.73
N VAL A 111 -19.53 -0.51 4.69
CA VAL A 111 -18.14 -0.29 4.23
C VAL A 111 -17.29 0.31 5.33
N VAL A 112 -17.81 1.31 6.05
CA VAL A 112 -17.06 2.02 7.11
C VAL A 112 -16.89 1.16 8.36
N ASP A 113 -17.97 0.50 8.81
CA ASP A 113 -17.99 -0.14 10.12
C ASP A 113 -17.43 -1.58 10.09
N GLU A 114 -17.64 -2.32 9.01
CA GLU A 114 -17.32 -3.75 8.96
C GLU A 114 -16.33 -4.10 7.84
N GLU A 115 -16.60 -3.71 6.59
CA GLU A 115 -15.79 -4.14 5.45
C GLU A 115 -14.37 -3.58 5.51
N TRP A 116 -14.19 -2.36 6.05
CA TRP A 116 -12.88 -1.77 6.18
C TRP A 116 -11.95 -2.60 7.06
N SER A 117 -12.44 -3.06 8.21
CA SER A 117 -11.70 -3.93 9.12
C SER A 117 -11.42 -5.28 8.46
N HIS A 118 -12.43 -5.90 7.84
CA HIS A 118 -12.28 -7.16 7.12
C HIS A 118 -11.21 -7.07 6.02
N MET A 119 -11.27 -6.02 5.19
CA MET A 119 -10.31 -5.80 4.11
C MET A 119 -8.88 -5.60 4.64
N SER A 120 -8.71 -4.84 5.73
CA SER A 120 -7.39 -4.61 6.33
C SER A 120 -6.77 -5.88 6.94
N GLU A 121 -7.58 -6.80 7.44
CA GLU A 121 -7.14 -8.04 8.08
C GLU A 121 -6.92 -9.18 7.09
N HIS A 122 -7.79 -9.31 6.08
CA HIS A 122 -7.82 -10.46 5.17
C HIS A 122 -7.30 -10.15 3.77
N GLY A 123 -7.21 -8.85 3.39
CA GLY A 123 -6.77 -8.45 2.06
C GLY A 123 -7.81 -8.69 0.96
N GLU A 124 -9.08 -8.81 1.31
CA GLU A 124 -10.19 -9.05 0.39
C GLU A 124 -11.47 -8.34 0.84
N LEU A 125 -12.41 -8.15 -0.10
CA LEU A 125 -13.70 -7.53 0.17
C LEU A 125 -14.68 -8.55 0.74
N GLY A 126 -15.66 -8.06 1.52
CA GLY A 126 -16.75 -8.87 2.04
C GLY A 126 -17.87 -9.13 1.02
N ASP A 127 -18.47 -10.31 1.06
CA ASP A 127 -19.62 -10.67 0.22
C ASP A 127 -20.85 -9.80 0.51
N GLU A 128 -21.02 -9.37 1.74
CA GLU A 128 -22.15 -8.53 2.17
C GLU A 128 -22.12 -7.15 1.46
N GLY A 129 -20.92 -6.54 1.28
CA GLY A 129 -20.78 -5.31 0.51
C GLY A 129 -21.22 -5.47 -0.94
N THR A 130 -20.92 -6.63 -1.55
CA THR A 130 -21.39 -6.95 -2.90
C THR A 130 -22.91 -7.06 -2.96
N ARG A 131 -23.53 -7.67 -1.95
CA ARG A 131 -24.99 -7.79 -1.85
C ARG A 131 -25.67 -6.42 -1.67
N LEU A 132 -25.10 -5.56 -0.83
CA LEU A 132 -25.64 -4.21 -0.59
C LEU A 132 -25.51 -3.31 -1.83
N LEU A 133 -24.38 -3.38 -2.54
CA LEU A 133 -24.21 -2.65 -3.80
C LEU A 133 -25.19 -3.12 -4.87
N GLU A 134 -25.43 -4.43 -4.96
CA GLU A 134 -26.44 -4.97 -5.86
C GLU A 134 -27.87 -4.50 -5.49
N GLN A 135 -28.14 -4.27 -4.22
CA GLN A 135 -29.40 -3.68 -3.76
C GLN A 135 -29.52 -2.22 -4.22
N VAL A 136 -28.47 -1.40 -4.08
CA VAL A 136 -28.41 -0.04 -4.65
C VAL A 136 -28.66 -0.07 -6.16
N ARG A 137 -28.00 -0.97 -6.88
CA ARG A 137 -28.17 -1.13 -8.32
C ARG A 137 -29.63 -1.41 -8.67
N ARG A 138 -30.28 -2.38 -8.03
CA ARG A 138 -31.67 -2.74 -8.27
C ARG A 138 -32.62 -1.59 -7.97
N SER A 139 -32.47 -0.90 -6.86
CA SER A 139 -33.35 0.22 -6.51
C SER A 139 -33.28 1.37 -7.53
N VAL A 140 -32.13 1.54 -8.22
CA VAL A 140 -31.99 2.49 -9.32
C VAL A 140 -32.56 1.93 -10.63
N THR A 141 -32.22 0.68 -11.01
CA THR A 141 -32.56 0.14 -12.35
C THR A 141 -33.98 -0.35 -12.47
N ASP A 142 -34.63 -0.77 -11.39
CA ASP A 142 -36.02 -1.24 -11.40
C ASP A 142 -37.03 -0.08 -11.47
N TYR A 143 -36.57 1.16 -11.24
CA TYR A 143 -37.41 2.33 -11.37
C TYR A 143 -37.62 2.72 -12.83
N GLN A 144 -38.88 2.88 -13.22
CA GLN A 144 -39.24 3.39 -14.56
C GLN A 144 -39.65 4.86 -14.43
N PRO A 145 -38.85 5.79 -15.03
CA PRO A 145 -39.14 7.22 -15.01
C PRO A 145 -40.53 7.51 -15.62
N ALA A 146 -41.36 8.28 -14.92
CA ALA A 146 -42.71 8.63 -15.33
C ALA A 146 -42.75 9.96 -16.09
N THR A 147 -41.74 10.82 -15.94
CA THR A 147 -41.64 12.15 -16.57
C THR A 147 -40.35 12.31 -17.35
N ASP A 148 -40.33 13.23 -18.32
CA ASP A 148 -39.10 13.56 -19.08
C ASP A 148 -37.95 14.02 -18.17
N HIS A 149 -38.27 14.74 -17.09
CA HIS A 149 -37.31 15.22 -16.12
C HIS A 149 -36.65 14.07 -15.34
N GLU A 150 -37.43 13.09 -14.92
CA GLU A 150 -36.90 11.87 -14.29
C GLU A 150 -36.08 11.05 -15.30
N GLY A 151 -36.56 10.95 -16.54
CA GLY A 151 -35.85 10.26 -17.62
C GLY A 151 -34.46 10.84 -17.93
N GLN A 152 -34.30 12.15 -17.84
CA GLN A 152 -33.00 12.81 -17.99
C GLN A 152 -32.01 12.48 -16.87
N ALA A 153 -32.50 12.21 -15.66
CA ALA A 153 -31.66 11.82 -14.54
C ALA A 153 -31.30 10.31 -14.52
N TYR A 154 -32.10 9.48 -15.18
CA TYR A 154 -32.00 8.01 -15.09
C TYR A 154 -30.66 7.49 -15.61
N GLN A 155 -30.27 7.83 -16.83
CA GLN A 155 -29.00 7.33 -17.40
C GLN A 155 -27.79 7.78 -16.60
N PRO A 156 -27.63 9.06 -16.19
CA PRO A 156 -26.57 9.47 -15.30
C PRO A 156 -26.54 8.73 -13.96
N LEU A 157 -27.69 8.32 -13.41
CA LEU A 157 -27.72 7.51 -12.17
C LEU A 157 -27.23 6.09 -12.41
N VAL A 158 -27.64 5.46 -13.51
CA VAL A 158 -27.15 4.13 -13.89
C VAL A 158 -25.63 4.17 -14.10
N ASP A 159 -25.12 5.22 -14.77
CA ASP A 159 -23.68 5.40 -14.98
C ASP A 159 -22.92 5.54 -13.66
N GLN A 160 -23.48 6.27 -12.67
CA GLN A 160 -22.85 6.38 -11.34
C GLN A 160 -22.81 5.04 -10.59
N VAL A 161 -23.84 4.21 -10.71
CA VAL A 161 -23.81 2.84 -10.15
C VAL A 161 -22.66 2.03 -10.77
N GLY A 162 -22.44 2.18 -12.09
CA GLY A 162 -21.28 1.58 -12.77
C GLY A 162 -19.94 2.07 -12.20
N VAL A 163 -19.81 3.37 -11.95
CA VAL A 163 -18.60 3.95 -11.34
C VAL A 163 -18.34 3.39 -9.95
N VAL A 164 -19.39 3.22 -9.12
CA VAL A 164 -19.25 2.59 -7.79
C VAL A 164 -18.75 1.15 -7.92
N ASP A 165 -19.33 0.37 -8.84
CA ASP A 165 -18.94 -1.03 -9.06
C ASP A 165 -17.48 -1.16 -9.51
N ASP A 166 -17.06 -0.32 -10.48
CA ASP A 166 -15.68 -0.28 -10.95
C ASP A 166 -14.71 0.13 -9.84
N ALA A 167 -15.05 1.17 -9.07
CA ALA A 167 -14.23 1.65 -7.97
C ALA A 167 -14.13 0.62 -6.84
N ARG A 168 -15.24 -0.03 -6.47
CA ARG A 168 -15.22 -1.14 -5.51
C ARG A 168 -14.36 -2.30 -6.01
N GLY A 169 -14.49 -2.68 -7.27
CA GLY A 169 -13.66 -3.73 -7.89
C GLY A 169 -12.17 -3.40 -7.84
N ALA A 170 -11.79 -2.15 -8.16
CA ALA A 170 -10.42 -1.67 -8.07
C ALA A 170 -9.89 -1.63 -6.62
N ARG A 171 -10.76 -1.25 -5.64
CA ARG A 171 -10.45 -1.30 -4.22
C ARG A 171 -10.17 -2.74 -3.77
N GLY A 172 -10.98 -3.71 -4.20
CA GLY A 172 -10.76 -5.13 -3.95
C GLY A 172 -9.44 -5.65 -4.51
N GLN A 173 -9.07 -5.24 -5.73
CA GLN A 173 -7.78 -5.62 -6.33
C GLN A 173 -6.58 -5.04 -5.57
N SER A 174 -6.75 -3.90 -4.93
CA SER A 174 -5.71 -3.22 -4.12
C SER A 174 -5.75 -3.60 -2.64
N ALA A 175 -6.70 -4.45 -2.21
CA ALA A 175 -6.87 -4.81 -0.80
C ALA A 175 -5.71 -5.63 -0.25
N GLY A 176 -5.10 -6.48 -1.07
CA GLY A 176 -3.93 -7.28 -0.73
C GLY A 176 -2.60 -6.57 -0.99
N ALA A 177 -1.50 -7.31 -0.79
CA ALA A 177 -0.16 -6.86 -1.16
C ALA A 177 -0.07 -6.68 -2.68
N THR A 178 0.45 -5.52 -3.11
CA THR A 178 0.52 -5.14 -4.53
C THR A 178 1.76 -5.70 -5.22
N MET A 179 2.82 -5.98 -4.46
CA MET A 179 4.12 -6.40 -5.01
C MET A 179 4.25 -7.93 -5.05
N PRO A 180 4.59 -8.52 -6.23
CA PRO A 180 4.84 -9.95 -6.33
C PRO A 180 5.99 -10.42 -5.44
N GLY A 181 5.88 -11.62 -4.85
CA GLY A 181 6.90 -12.17 -3.97
C GLY A 181 8.30 -12.33 -4.61
N VAL A 182 8.37 -12.49 -5.95
CA VAL A 182 9.64 -12.54 -6.68
C VAL A 182 10.40 -11.20 -6.61
N VAL A 183 9.67 -10.07 -6.60
CA VAL A 183 10.28 -8.73 -6.46
C VAL A 183 10.84 -8.58 -5.04
N TRP A 184 10.08 -9.00 -4.02
CA TRP A 184 10.55 -9.05 -2.64
C TRP A 184 11.83 -9.89 -2.48
N PHE A 185 11.85 -11.08 -3.09
CA PHE A 185 13.05 -11.91 -3.09
C PHE A 185 14.25 -11.18 -3.70
N GLY A 186 14.06 -10.48 -4.84
CA GLY A 186 15.10 -9.69 -5.49
C GLY A 186 15.60 -8.54 -4.62
N LEU A 187 14.69 -7.79 -3.97
CA LEU A 187 15.03 -6.68 -3.08
C LEU A 187 15.84 -7.14 -1.86
N ILE A 188 15.39 -8.21 -1.19
CA ILE A 188 16.09 -8.75 -0.02
C ILE A 188 17.45 -9.31 -0.40
N THR A 189 17.54 -10.09 -1.49
CA THR A 189 18.80 -10.64 -1.97
C THR A 189 19.78 -9.54 -2.38
N GLY A 190 19.29 -8.51 -3.10
CA GLY A 190 20.07 -7.35 -3.47
C GLY A 190 20.61 -6.58 -2.26
N ALA A 191 19.81 -6.43 -1.21
CA ALA A 191 20.24 -5.84 0.06
C ALA A 191 21.37 -6.64 0.69
N LEU A 192 21.21 -7.95 0.80
CA LEU A 192 22.22 -8.85 1.39
C LEU A 192 23.54 -8.83 0.61
N VAL A 193 23.46 -8.86 -0.73
CA VAL A 193 24.65 -8.78 -1.59
C VAL A 193 25.34 -7.43 -1.43
N THR A 194 24.61 -6.32 -1.50
CA THR A 194 25.17 -4.96 -1.40
C THR A 194 25.82 -4.73 -0.05
N VAL A 195 25.13 -5.07 1.03
CA VAL A 195 25.70 -4.96 2.39
C VAL A 195 26.90 -5.90 2.56
N GLY A 196 26.78 -7.16 2.12
CA GLY A 196 27.84 -8.16 2.21
C GLY A 196 29.12 -7.74 1.47
N LEU A 197 29.00 -7.15 0.27
CA LEU A 197 30.14 -6.66 -0.50
C LEU A 197 30.85 -5.50 0.20
N ILE A 198 30.11 -4.54 0.75
CA ILE A 198 30.69 -3.42 1.50
C ILE A 198 31.53 -3.94 2.68
N PHE A 199 30.97 -4.91 3.45
CA PHE A 199 31.65 -5.47 4.61
C PHE A 199 32.88 -6.34 4.23
N THR A 200 32.85 -7.01 3.07
CA THR A 200 33.98 -7.89 2.65
C THR A 200 35.11 -7.13 2.02
N LEU A 201 34.88 -6.02 1.32
CA LEU A 201 35.86 -5.41 0.43
C LEU A 201 36.37 -4.04 0.91
N GLN A 202 35.65 -3.30 1.71
CA GLN A 202 35.96 -1.88 1.97
C GLN A 202 36.25 -1.52 3.44
N ILE A 203 36.08 -2.42 4.40
CA ILE A 203 36.21 -2.03 5.82
C ILE A 203 37.63 -2.30 6.35
N ARG A 204 38.42 -1.24 6.46
CA ARG A 204 39.53 -1.17 7.42
C ARG A 204 38.88 -1.02 8.79
N ARG A 205 39.03 -1.96 9.68
CA ARG A 205 38.48 -2.13 11.05
C ARG A 205 38.46 -0.89 11.96
N THR A 206 38.32 0.32 11.39
CA THR A 206 38.30 1.58 12.12
C THR A 206 36.87 1.84 12.61
N GLY A 207 36.67 2.30 13.82
CA GLY A 207 35.31 2.58 14.40
C GLY A 207 34.48 3.50 13.54
N ARG A 208 35.06 4.42 12.78
CA ARG A 208 34.36 5.30 11.84
C ARG A 208 33.76 4.55 10.65
N GLU A 209 34.51 3.61 10.09
CA GLU A 209 34.04 2.80 8.94
C GLU A 209 32.90 1.85 9.35
N LEU A 210 33.01 1.27 10.55
CA LEU A 210 31.92 0.47 11.12
C LEU A 210 30.62 1.28 11.32
N LEU A 211 30.76 2.52 11.79
CA LEU A 211 29.63 3.43 11.95
C LEU A 211 28.97 3.76 10.60
N LEU A 212 29.75 4.06 9.56
CA LEU A 212 29.26 4.34 8.23
C LEU A 212 28.54 3.14 7.60
N ALA A 213 29.13 1.95 7.73
CA ALA A 213 28.51 0.71 7.26
C ALA A 213 27.21 0.38 8.00
N GLY A 214 27.18 0.63 9.32
CA GLY A 214 25.96 0.51 10.13
C GLY A 214 24.85 1.48 9.69
N LEU A 215 25.19 2.75 9.46
CA LEU A 215 24.25 3.76 8.96
C LEU A 215 23.71 3.39 7.57
N PHE A 216 24.58 2.92 6.67
CA PHE A 216 24.17 2.47 5.35
C PHE A 216 23.22 1.27 5.40
N SER A 217 23.53 0.27 6.25
CA SER A 217 22.65 -0.89 6.46
C SER A 217 21.32 -0.50 7.08
N ALA A 218 21.32 0.43 8.02
CA ALA A 218 20.10 0.98 8.63
C ALA A 218 19.24 1.73 7.60
N LEU A 219 19.88 2.47 6.69
CA LEU A 219 19.18 3.15 5.60
C LEU A 219 18.51 2.15 4.65
N ILE A 220 19.22 1.10 4.23
CA ILE A 220 18.62 0.04 3.38
C ILE A 220 17.45 -0.63 4.10
N ALA A 221 17.61 -0.99 5.38
CA ALA A 221 16.55 -1.60 6.17
C ALA A 221 15.32 -0.69 6.31
N PHE A 222 15.54 0.61 6.50
CA PHE A 222 14.47 1.61 6.53
C PHE A 222 13.74 1.72 5.19
N LEU A 223 14.46 1.73 4.07
CA LEU A 223 13.86 1.79 2.74
C LEU A 223 13.05 0.52 2.42
N LEU A 224 13.56 -0.66 2.78
CA LEU A 224 12.82 -1.92 2.66
C LEU A 224 11.58 -1.94 3.55
N PHE A 225 11.66 -1.37 4.74
CA PHE A 225 10.50 -1.20 5.62
C PHE A 225 9.46 -0.27 4.99
N LEU A 226 9.86 0.87 4.41
CA LEU A 226 8.93 1.76 3.69
C LEU A 226 8.23 1.05 2.53
N ILE A 227 8.97 0.25 1.75
CA ILE A 227 8.38 -0.55 0.68
C ILE A 227 7.35 -1.53 1.26
N TRP A 228 7.70 -2.21 2.36
CA TRP A 228 6.80 -3.15 3.02
C TRP A 228 5.54 -2.48 3.59
N ASP A 229 5.68 -1.29 4.16
CA ASP A 229 4.57 -0.51 4.71
C ASP A 229 3.61 -0.04 3.61
N PHE A 230 4.15 0.40 2.48
CA PHE A 230 3.35 0.90 1.36
C PHE A 230 2.79 -0.20 0.46
N ASP A 231 3.32 -1.42 0.51
CA ASP A 231 2.90 -2.54 -0.31
C ASP A 231 1.47 -3.03 0.00
N ALA A 232 0.91 -2.71 1.17
CA ALA A 232 -0.47 -3.01 1.54
C ALA A 232 -1.25 -1.72 1.86
N PRO A 233 -1.85 -1.06 0.85
CA PRO A 233 -2.44 0.28 0.99
C PRO A 233 -3.52 0.40 2.06
N PHE A 234 -4.23 -0.68 2.38
CA PHE A 234 -5.34 -0.69 3.34
C PHE A 234 -5.00 -1.41 4.65
N GLY A 235 -3.95 -2.23 4.68
CA GLY A 235 -3.67 -3.12 5.81
C GLY A 235 -2.53 -2.69 6.73
N ARG A 236 -1.71 -1.68 6.35
CA ARG A 236 -0.50 -1.32 7.10
C ARG A 236 -0.30 0.18 7.19
N GLY A 237 0.32 0.58 8.28
CA GLY A 237 0.88 1.89 8.53
C GLY A 237 -0.05 3.07 8.35
N ILE A 238 0.42 4.02 7.58
CA ILE A 238 -0.37 5.15 7.12
C ILE A 238 -1.36 4.64 6.04
N SER A 239 -2.27 3.73 6.41
CA SER A 239 -3.22 3.11 5.50
C SER A 239 -4.17 4.14 4.86
N ALA A 240 -4.70 3.83 3.69
CA ALA A 240 -5.85 4.53 3.15
C ALA A 240 -7.00 4.43 4.17
N THR A 241 -7.73 5.50 4.38
CA THR A 241 -8.79 5.57 5.39
C THR A 241 -10.17 5.62 4.74
N ALA A 242 -11.20 5.24 5.47
CA ALA A 242 -12.60 5.42 5.09
C ALA A 242 -13.05 6.89 5.13
N THR A 243 -12.17 7.84 5.45
CA THR A 243 -12.47 9.27 5.56
C THR A 243 -13.30 9.84 4.40
N PRO A 244 -13.05 9.51 3.12
CA PRO A 244 -13.90 10.02 2.03
C PRO A 244 -15.38 9.65 2.18
N PHE A 245 -15.70 8.50 2.76
CA PHE A 245 -17.09 8.12 3.03
C PHE A 245 -17.66 8.92 4.20
N THR A 246 -16.95 9.03 5.31
CA THR A 246 -17.43 9.76 6.49
C THR A 246 -17.56 11.27 6.24
N ASP A 247 -16.71 11.84 5.39
CA ASP A 247 -16.77 13.26 5.01
C ASP A 247 -18.00 13.57 4.15
N LEU A 248 -18.36 12.68 3.22
CA LEU A 248 -19.51 12.87 2.32
C LEU A 248 -20.83 12.40 2.91
N PHE A 249 -20.79 11.54 3.93
CA PHE A 249 -21.98 11.01 4.63
C PHE A 249 -21.91 11.26 6.14
N PRO A 250 -21.90 12.54 6.59
CA PRO A 250 -21.68 12.89 8.00
C PRO A 250 -22.82 12.51 8.95
N ASN A 251 -23.98 12.12 8.42
CA ASN A 251 -25.17 11.78 9.20
C ASN A 251 -25.34 10.28 9.45
N LEU A 252 -24.42 9.45 8.99
CA LEU A 252 -24.45 8.02 9.28
C LEU A 252 -24.05 7.79 10.75
N PRO A 253 -24.78 6.95 11.48
CA PRO A 253 -24.35 6.55 12.82
C PRO A 253 -23.04 5.79 12.68
N GLY A 254 -21.98 6.29 13.32
CA GLY A 254 -20.68 5.63 13.45
C GLY A 254 -20.72 4.55 14.54
#